data_ec4843451fef7a5064adc2544d015930
#
_entry.id   ec4843451fef7a5064adc2544d015930
#
_cell.length_a   1.000
_cell.length_b   1.000
_cell.length_c   1.000
_cell.angle_alpha   90.00
_cell.angle_beta   90.00
_cell.angle_gamma   90.00
#
_symmetry.space_group_name_H-M   'P 1'
#
loop_
_entity.id
_entity.type
_entity.pdbx_description
1 polymer ?
#
loop_
_entity_poly.entity_id
_entity_poly.type
_entity_poly.pdbx_seq_one_letter_code
_entity_poly.pdbx_strand_id
1 'polypeptide(L)'
;MINLIETHKGLDIQLAGKASEKKTKLGVVSDYALVPDDFTGIVPKVVVKEGDHVLAGDPLFVNKNFPEVRFASPVSGIVEAVVRGDRRKVLCVKVKADDSQEYRDFGSKNVDSLDGNGVRSLLLEAGLFGYINQLPYAVSTTPDTTPKAIFVSAFRDMPLAGDFDFEVKGQEVDFQTGITALSKIAQVNVGISSKSQNETLRNLKDATVTAWQGPCPAANVGVHVNHLCPVNKGEVVWTVDPVAVIFIGRLLNTGKVDLRRTIAVAGSEVVEPHYVDALVGTPLKAILEGNVREGAVRIINGNPLTGRKDSLDGYLGAHTSEVTVIPEGDDADEMLGWIMPRLGHFSANRSYFSWLLGKRDYKLDARVKGGKRNMIMSGEYDKVLPMDIYGEYLIKAIIAGDIDKQEQLGIYEVAPEDFAVAEFVDSSKLELQSLVRKGLDTLRKENM
;
A
#
# COMPACT_ATOMS: atom_id res chain seq x y z
N MET A 1 26.97 -7.06 10.15
CA MET A 1 26.10 -8.27 10.22
C MET A 1 24.67 -7.75 10.29
N ILE A 2 23.78 -8.17 9.38
CA ILE A 2 22.39 -7.74 9.38
C ILE A 2 21.66 -8.42 10.53
N ASN A 3 20.91 -7.65 11.32
CA ASN A 3 20.08 -8.19 12.39
C ASN A 3 18.94 -9.01 11.79
N LEU A 4 18.64 -10.19 12.34
CA LEU A 4 17.53 -11.05 11.93
C LEU A 4 16.45 -11.02 13.01
N ILE A 5 15.22 -10.71 12.61
CA ILE A 5 14.04 -10.83 13.47
C ILE A 5 13.12 -11.92 12.90
N GLU A 6 12.74 -12.86 13.76
CA GLU A 6 11.84 -13.94 13.42
C GLU A 6 10.48 -13.72 14.06
N THR A 7 9.43 -13.73 13.25
CA THR A 7 8.05 -13.70 13.71
C THR A 7 7.44 -15.08 13.54
N HIS A 8 6.64 -15.50 14.52
CA HIS A 8 6.01 -16.84 14.52
C HIS A 8 4.50 -16.80 14.34
N LYS A 9 3.89 -15.64 14.57
CA LYS A 9 2.47 -15.40 14.37
C LYS A 9 2.21 -14.93 12.95
N GLY A 10 1.15 -15.41 12.33
CA GLY A 10 0.78 -15.03 10.96
C GLY A 10 0.15 -16.18 10.19
N LEU A 11 -0.17 -15.94 8.93
CA LEU A 11 -0.77 -16.95 8.05
C LEU A 11 -0.41 -16.67 6.59
N ASP A 12 0.30 -17.59 5.97
CA ASP A 12 0.55 -17.56 4.52
C ASP A 12 -0.68 -18.09 3.77
N ILE A 13 -1.32 -17.24 3.00
CA ILE A 13 -2.46 -17.60 2.15
C ILE A 13 -1.95 -17.76 0.73
N GLN A 14 -1.73 -19.00 0.31
CA GLN A 14 -1.20 -19.32 -1.01
C GLN A 14 -2.31 -19.24 -2.06
N LEU A 15 -2.28 -18.20 -2.90
CA LEU A 15 -3.22 -18.01 -4.00
C LEU A 15 -2.57 -18.29 -5.35
N ALA A 16 -3.34 -18.90 -6.26
CA ALA A 16 -2.93 -19.15 -7.63
C ALA A 16 -2.84 -17.84 -8.43
N GLY A 17 -1.88 -17.79 -9.36
CA GLY A 17 -1.70 -16.67 -10.28
C GLY A 17 -0.68 -15.63 -9.79
N LYS A 18 0.35 -16.03 -9.06
CA LYS A 18 1.48 -15.15 -8.73
C LYS A 18 2.18 -14.68 -10.01
N ALA A 19 2.56 -13.39 -10.04
CA ALA A 19 3.29 -12.82 -11.17
C ALA A 19 4.64 -13.53 -11.39
N SER A 20 4.91 -13.91 -12.64
CA SER A 20 6.22 -14.44 -13.06
C SER A 20 7.21 -13.28 -13.23
N GLU A 21 8.51 -13.53 -13.07
CA GLU A 21 9.57 -12.53 -13.26
C GLU A 21 9.77 -12.16 -14.76
N LYS A 22 8.67 -11.88 -15.44
CA LYS A 22 8.64 -11.40 -16.82
C LYS A 22 8.08 -10.00 -16.82
N LYS A 23 8.81 -9.05 -17.40
CA LYS A 23 8.40 -7.67 -17.51
C LYS A 23 7.91 -7.35 -18.91
N THR A 24 6.73 -6.78 -19.03
CA THR A 24 6.15 -6.34 -20.29
C THR A 24 6.02 -4.81 -20.31
N LYS A 25 5.87 -4.25 -21.50
CA LYS A 25 5.62 -2.82 -21.69
C LYS A 25 4.14 -2.62 -22.00
N LEU A 26 3.56 -1.57 -21.43
CA LEU A 26 2.24 -1.12 -21.83
C LEU A 26 2.24 -0.56 -23.24
N GLY A 27 1.09 -0.66 -23.90
CA GLY A 27 0.80 0.11 -25.10
C GLY A 27 0.80 1.63 -24.84
N VAL A 28 0.47 2.40 -25.87
CA VAL A 28 0.31 3.85 -25.72
C VAL A 28 -0.90 4.14 -24.86
N VAL A 29 -0.69 4.89 -23.77
CA VAL A 29 -1.75 5.34 -22.86
C VAL A 29 -1.88 6.85 -22.99
N SER A 30 -3.09 7.32 -23.29
CA SER A 30 -3.39 8.75 -23.46
C SER A 30 -3.99 9.40 -22.22
N ASP A 31 -4.64 8.62 -21.37
CA ASP A 31 -5.45 9.16 -20.28
C ASP A 31 -4.91 8.69 -18.93
N TYR A 32 -4.71 9.62 -18.02
CA TYR A 32 -4.23 9.35 -16.67
C TYR A 32 -5.12 10.05 -15.66
N ALA A 33 -5.20 9.54 -14.44
CA ALA A 33 -5.90 10.23 -13.38
C ALA A 33 -5.21 10.07 -12.03
N LEU A 34 -5.13 11.17 -11.28
CA LEU A 34 -4.69 11.13 -9.88
C LEU A 34 -5.90 11.12 -8.96
N VAL A 35 -5.93 10.16 -8.04
CA VAL A 35 -7.04 9.88 -7.13
C VAL A 35 -6.70 10.39 -5.73
N PRO A 36 -7.41 11.42 -5.20
CA PRO A 36 -7.10 11.95 -3.86
C PRO A 36 -7.32 10.94 -2.72
N ASP A 37 -8.24 10.00 -2.87
CA ASP A 37 -8.54 8.96 -1.87
C ASP A 37 -7.38 7.96 -1.66
N ASP A 38 -6.39 7.94 -2.55
CA ASP A 38 -5.16 7.16 -2.36
C ASP A 38 -4.27 7.74 -1.24
N PHE A 39 -4.50 9.00 -0.86
CA PHE A 39 -3.76 9.70 0.18
C PHE A 39 -4.64 9.87 1.42
N THR A 40 -4.58 8.90 2.31
CA THR A 40 -5.43 8.87 3.50
C THR A 40 -5.21 10.09 4.40
N GLY A 41 -6.29 10.65 4.92
CA GLY A 41 -6.25 11.72 5.92
C GLY A 41 -6.05 13.13 5.37
N ILE A 42 -5.98 13.32 4.03
CA ILE A 42 -5.97 14.64 3.40
C ILE A 42 -7.38 15.14 3.07
N VAL A 43 -7.52 16.44 2.98
CA VAL A 43 -8.69 17.11 2.40
C VAL A 43 -8.25 17.75 1.09
N PRO A 44 -8.62 17.18 -0.08
CA PRO A 44 -8.10 17.67 -1.37
C PRO A 44 -8.72 19.01 -1.76
N LYS A 45 -7.86 19.93 -2.18
CA LYS A 45 -8.24 21.19 -2.85
C LYS A 45 -7.59 21.20 -4.23
N VAL A 46 -8.40 21.04 -5.27
CA VAL A 46 -7.94 21.10 -6.66
C VAL A 46 -7.44 22.52 -6.97
N VAL A 47 -6.28 22.61 -7.63
CA VAL A 47 -5.62 23.88 -7.97
C VAL A 47 -5.54 24.12 -9.48
N VAL A 48 -6.09 23.20 -10.28
CA VAL A 48 -6.19 23.29 -11.74
C VAL A 48 -7.63 23.35 -12.20
N LYS A 49 -7.88 23.71 -13.45
CA LYS A 49 -9.18 23.73 -14.10
C LYS A 49 -9.17 22.87 -15.36
N GLU A 50 -10.33 22.43 -15.79
CA GLU A 50 -10.50 21.76 -17.09
C GLU A 50 -10.02 22.70 -18.21
N GLY A 51 -9.20 22.16 -19.11
CA GLY A 51 -8.54 22.89 -20.19
C GLY A 51 -7.16 23.46 -19.85
N ASP A 52 -6.75 23.46 -18.58
CA ASP A 52 -5.39 23.88 -18.20
C ASP A 52 -4.36 22.88 -18.75
N HIS A 53 -3.24 23.38 -19.30
CA HIS A 53 -2.09 22.55 -19.61
C HIS A 53 -1.18 22.46 -18.38
N VAL A 54 -0.73 21.24 -18.05
CA VAL A 54 0.15 20.96 -16.92
C VAL A 54 1.38 20.19 -17.39
N LEU A 55 2.50 20.38 -16.72
CA LEU A 55 3.71 19.57 -16.88
C LEU A 55 3.68 18.36 -15.92
N ALA A 56 4.40 17.30 -16.25
CA ALA A 56 4.67 16.26 -15.26
C ALA A 56 5.42 16.86 -14.07
N GLY A 57 4.87 16.71 -12.86
CA GLY A 57 5.38 17.38 -11.66
C GLY A 57 4.63 18.64 -11.22
N ASP A 58 3.74 19.19 -12.06
CA ASP A 58 2.88 20.28 -11.62
C ASP A 58 1.78 19.80 -10.66
N PRO A 59 1.38 20.60 -9.66
CA PRO A 59 0.37 20.17 -8.70
C PRO A 59 -1.03 20.14 -9.32
N LEU A 60 -1.73 19.01 -9.21
CA LEU A 60 -3.14 18.88 -9.58
C LEU A 60 -4.07 19.27 -8.42
N PHE A 61 -3.71 18.91 -7.23
CA PHE A 61 -4.40 19.30 -6.00
C PHE A 61 -3.41 19.42 -4.84
N VAL A 62 -3.85 20.04 -3.76
CA VAL A 62 -3.09 20.22 -2.52
C VAL A 62 -3.94 19.76 -1.33
N ASN A 63 -3.29 19.52 -0.19
CA ASN A 63 -4.03 19.34 1.06
C ASN A 63 -4.60 20.71 1.50
N LYS A 64 -5.92 20.81 1.67
CA LYS A 64 -6.58 22.06 2.06
C LYS A 64 -6.06 22.63 3.39
N ASN A 65 -5.73 21.74 4.33
CA ASN A 65 -5.28 22.12 5.67
C ASN A 65 -3.80 22.53 5.70
N PHE A 66 -3.00 21.99 4.75
CA PHE A 66 -1.57 22.26 4.57
C PHE A 66 -1.30 22.46 3.07
N PRO A 67 -1.56 23.66 2.52
CA PRO A 67 -1.50 23.91 1.08
C PRO A 67 -0.11 23.72 0.44
N GLU A 68 0.94 23.70 1.24
CA GLU A 68 2.30 23.33 0.83
C GLU A 68 2.45 21.85 0.47
N VAL A 69 1.59 20.96 0.99
CA VAL A 69 1.54 19.54 0.60
C VAL A 69 0.80 19.43 -0.72
N ARG A 70 1.59 19.30 -1.78
CA ARG A 70 1.15 19.20 -3.18
C ARG A 70 1.11 17.76 -3.63
N PHE A 71 0.33 17.49 -4.68
CA PHE A 71 0.23 16.19 -5.34
C PHE A 71 0.42 16.39 -6.83
N ALA A 72 1.52 15.84 -7.34
CA ALA A 72 2.02 16.13 -8.68
C ALA A 72 1.30 15.34 -9.78
N SER A 73 1.11 15.95 -10.94
CA SER A 73 0.69 15.27 -12.17
C SER A 73 1.71 14.21 -12.57
N PRO A 74 1.27 12.98 -12.89
CA PRO A 74 2.16 11.92 -13.38
C PRO A 74 2.65 12.17 -14.83
N VAL A 75 1.95 13.00 -15.58
CA VAL A 75 2.19 13.27 -17.01
C VAL A 75 2.05 14.76 -17.33
N SER A 76 2.67 15.20 -18.42
CA SER A 76 2.28 16.47 -19.05
C SER A 76 1.09 16.29 -19.96
N GLY A 77 0.25 17.30 -20.02
CA GLY A 77 -0.94 17.26 -20.86
C GLY A 77 -2.03 18.24 -20.45
N ILE A 78 -3.22 18.03 -20.98
CA ILE A 78 -4.38 18.90 -20.72
C ILE A 78 -5.24 18.25 -19.64
N VAL A 79 -5.62 19.01 -18.62
CA VAL A 79 -6.60 18.60 -17.61
C VAL A 79 -7.95 18.42 -18.32
N GLU A 80 -8.36 17.16 -18.50
CA GLU A 80 -9.58 16.80 -19.21
C GLU A 80 -10.81 17.00 -18.32
N ALA A 81 -10.76 16.56 -17.07
CA ALA A 81 -11.87 16.63 -16.15
C ALA A 81 -11.45 16.62 -14.68
N VAL A 82 -12.21 17.31 -13.85
CA VAL A 82 -12.21 17.18 -12.39
C VAL A 82 -13.46 16.42 -11.98
N VAL A 83 -13.35 15.10 -11.89
CA VAL A 83 -14.50 14.22 -11.59
C VAL A 83 -14.91 14.39 -10.12
N ARG A 84 -16.19 14.63 -9.91
CA ARG A 84 -16.77 14.81 -8.58
C ARG A 84 -17.91 13.84 -8.35
N GLY A 85 -17.95 13.27 -7.15
CA GLY A 85 -19.05 12.45 -6.66
C GLY A 85 -20.01 13.23 -5.75
N ASP A 86 -20.70 12.49 -4.91
CA ASP A 86 -21.64 13.03 -3.94
C ASP A 86 -21.00 14.11 -3.07
N ARG A 87 -21.81 15.13 -2.71
CA ARG A 87 -21.38 16.27 -1.89
C ARG A 87 -20.15 16.99 -2.44
N ARG A 88 -19.93 16.95 -3.77
CA ARG A 88 -18.79 17.53 -4.49
C ARG A 88 -17.43 16.95 -4.08
N LYS A 89 -17.38 15.74 -3.49
CA LYS A 89 -16.13 15.04 -3.23
C LYS A 89 -15.35 14.87 -4.54
N VAL A 90 -14.06 15.24 -4.54
CA VAL A 90 -13.18 15.01 -5.70
C VAL A 90 -12.87 13.53 -5.77
N LEU A 91 -13.26 12.87 -6.85
CA LEU A 91 -12.97 11.46 -7.10
C LEU A 91 -11.62 11.28 -7.79
N CYS A 92 -11.39 12.04 -8.86
CA CYS A 92 -10.08 12.07 -9.52
C CYS A 92 -9.92 13.35 -10.34
N VAL A 93 -8.67 13.68 -10.68
CA VAL A 93 -8.30 14.69 -11.67
C VAL A 93 -7.72 13.97 -12.87
N LYS A 94 -8.37 14.06 -14.03
CA LYS A 94 -7.95 13.40 -15.27
C LYS A 94 -7.09 14.33 -16.11
N VAL A 95 -6.00 13.78 -16.66
CA VAL A 95 -5.09 14.47 -17.56
C VAL A 95 -4.96 13.65 -18.82
N LYS A 96 -5.25 14.27 -19.98
CA LYS A 96 -4.97 13.71 -21.29
C LYS A 96 -3.52 14.02 -21.63
N ALA A 97 -2.69 13.00 -21.71
CA ALA A 97 -1.26 13.13 -21.88
C ALA A 97 -0.89 13.70 -23.26
N ASP A 98 0.16 14.49 -23.30
CA ASP A 98 0.81 14.93 -24.54
C ASP A 98 1.55 13.75 -25.20
N ASP A 99 1.72 13.80 -26.52
CA ASP A 99 2.51 12.82 -27.27
C ASP A 99 3.99 12.86 -26.86
N SER A 100 4.49 14.02 -26.48
CA SER A 100 5.84 14.23 -25.95
C SER A 100 5.76 14.78 -24.54
N GLN A 101 6.32 14.04 -23.58
CA GLN A 101 6.19 14.38 -22.17
C GLN A 101 7.17 15.51 -21.78
N GLU A 102 6.63 16.55 -21.19
CA GLU A 102 7.37 17.67 -20.62
C GLU A 102 7.34 17.61 -19.09
N TYR A 103 8.49 17.97 -18.48
CA TYR A 103 8.64 17.86 -17.02
C TYR A 103 8.90 19.23 -16.42
N ARG A 104 8.29 19.49 -15.27
CA ARG A 104 8.73 20.58 -14.42
C ARG A 104 10.13 20.29 -13.92
N ASP A 105 11.05 21.22 -14.12
CA ASP A 105 12.45 21.10 -13.70
C ASP A 105 12.62 21.65 -12.27
N PHE A 106 13.00 20.79 -11.33
CA PHE A 106 13.33 21.13 -9.96
C PHE A 106 14.86 21.26 -9.75
N GLY A 107 15.63 21.00 -10.82
CA GLY A 107 17.09 20.90 -10.79
C GLY A 107 17.59 19.66 -10.06
N SER A 108 18.49 18.92 -10.71
CA SER A 108 19.16 17.80 -10.03
C SER A 108 19.97 18.33 -8.84
N LYS A 109 19.97 17.60 -7.73
CA LYS A 109 20.64 18.01 -6.50
C LYS A 109 21.51 16.88 -5.96
N ASN A 110 22.74 17.23 -5.61
CA ASN A 110 23.57 16.29 -4.86
C ASN A 110 22.97 16.16 -3.45
N VAL A 111 22.54 14.95 -3.09
CA VAL A 111 21.92 14.65 -1.79
C VAL A 111 22.85 14.99 -0.62
N ASP A 112 24.17 14.89 -0.79
CA ASP A 112 25.15 15.22 0.26
C ASP A 112 25.20 16.71 0.59
N SER A 113 24.77 17.57 -0.34
CA SER A 113 24.72 19.02 -0.13
C SER A 113 23.45 19.51 0.56
N LEU A 114 22.46 18.62 0.77
CA LEU A 114 21.19 18.95 1.40
C LEU A 114 21.20 18.58 2.89
N ASP A 115 20.56 19.43 3.69
CA ASP A 115 20.13 19.10 5.04
C ASP A 115 18.69 18.56 5.05
N GLY A 116 18.22 18.16 6.22
CA GLY A 116 16.86 17.61 6.37
C GLY A 116 15.75 18.61 5.98
N ASN A 117 15.96 19.91 6.21
CA ASN A 117 14.98 20.93 5.84
C ASN A 117 14.98 21.15 4.32
N GLY A 118 16.16 21.12 3.69
CA GLY A 118 16.29 21.19 2.23
C GLY A 118 15.60 20.03 1.53
N VAL A 119 15.74 18.80 2.06
CA VAL A 119 15.01 17.63 1.55
C VAL A 119 13.51 17.79 1.72
N ARG A 120 13.03 18.17 2.91
CA ARG A 120 11.59 18.42 3.15
C ARG A 120 11.01 19.46 2.20
N SER A 121 11.68 20.58 2.03
CA SER A 121 11.24 21.66 1.14
C SER A 121 11.14 21.20 -0.31
N LEU A 122 12.14 20.42 -0.79
CA LEU A 122 12.12 19.86 -2.13
C LEU A 122 10.95 18.88 -2.33
N LEU A 123 10.71 18.00 -1.37
CA LEU A 123 9.60 17.04 -1.44
C LEU A 123 8.22 17.71 -1.42
N LEU A 124 8.07 18.79 -0.65
CA LEU A 124 6.84 19.61 -0.63
C LEU A 124 6.64 20.31 -1.98
N GLU A 125 7.69 20.90 -2.52
CA GLU A 125 7.63 21.61 -3.80
C GLU A 125 7.32 20.66 -4.97
N ALA A 126 7.96 19.48 -4.99
CA ALA A 126 7.82 18.48 -6.03
C ALA A 126 6.54 17.62 -5.90
N GLY A 127 5.74 17.79 -4.85
CA GLY A 127 4.50 17.04 -4.65
C GLY A 127 4.70 15.57 -4.25
N LEU A 128 5.87 15.23 -3.70
CA LEU A 128 6.19 13.88 -3.22
C LEU A 128 6.03 13.72 -1.69
N PHE A 129 5.90 14.82 -0.96
CA PHE A 129 5.76 14.76 0.50
C PHE A 129 4.52 13.98 0.94
N GLY A 130 3.41 14.07 0.20
CA GLY A 130 2.18 13.33 0.47
C GLY A 130 2.28 11.81 0.33
N TYR A 131 3.36 11.28 -0.27
CA TYR A 131 3.66 9.84 -0.34
C TYR A 131 4.27 9.28 0.95
N ILE A 132 4.63 10.14 1.89
CA ILE A 132 5.10 9.75 3.21
C ILE A 132 3.88 9.62 4.12
N ASN A 133 3.75 8.50 4.81
CA ASN A 133 2.71 8.26 5.80
C ASN A 133 3.28 8.38 7.21
N GLN A 134 2.42 8.46 8.21
CA GLN A 134 2.82 8.49 9.61
C GLN A 134 2.01 7.54 10.47
N LEU A 135 2.63 7.01 11.49
CA LEU A 135 2.01 6.45 12.68
C LEU A 135 2.23 7.44 13.84
N PRO A 136 1.25 7.62 14.73
CA PRO A 136 -0.08 7.01 14.72
C PRO A 136 -0.96 7.51 13.56
N TYR A 137 -2.14 6.93 13.45
CA TYR A 137 -3.24 7.25 12.54
C TYR A 137 -3.15 6.64 11.13
N ALA A 138 -1.98 6.17 10.66
CA ALA A 138 -1.78 5.63 9.30
C ALA A 138 -2.39 6.57 8.23
N VAL A 139 -1.88 7.79 8.16
CA VAL A 139 -2.32 8.86 7.24
C VAL A 139 -1.11 9.49 6.57
N SER A 140 -1.32 10.17 5.44
CA SER A 140 -0.28 11.02 4.85
C SER A 140 0.23 12.03 5.86
N THR A 141 1.54 12.17 5.99
CA THR A 141 2.16 13.05 6.97
C THR A 141 1.92 14.52 6.66
N THR A 142 2.09 15.35 7.67
CA THR A 142 1.96 16.80 7.58
C THR A 142 3.28 17.50 7.90
N PRO A 143 3.54 18.71 7.35
CA PRO A 143 4.83 19.39 7.48
C PRO A 143 5.20 19.79 8.91
N ASP A 144 4.22 19.89 9.79
CA ASP A 144 4.36 20.23 11.21
C ASP A 144 4.82 19.05 12.09
N THR A 145 4.88 17.83 11.53
CA THR A 145 5.34 16.66 12.27
C THR A 145 6.86 16.46 12.15
N THR A 146 7.46 15.97 13.24
CA THR A 146 8.88 15.56 13.27
C THR A 146 8.96 14.08 13.67
N PRO A 147 9.41 13.21 12.77
CA PRO A 147 9.48 11.79 13.08
C PRO A 147 10.68 11.47 13.98
N LYS A 148 10.49 10.55 14.94
CA LYS A 148 11.61 9.97 15.70
C LYS A 148 12.40 8.97 14.90
N ALA A 149 11.78 8.34 13.89
CA ALA A 149 12.40 7.41 12.93
C ALA A 149 11.56 7.33 11.65
N ILE A 150 12.19 6.86 10.57
CA ILE A 150 11.54 6.58 9.28
C ILE A 150 11.68 5.09 8.99
N PHE A 151 10.59 4.44 8.59
CA PHE A 151 10.56 3.02 8.27
C PHE A 151 10.20 2.78 6.81
N VAL A 152 10.93 1.86 6.19
CA VAL A 152 10.68 1.38 4.82
C VAL A 152 10.64 -0.14 4.85
N SER A 153 9.54 -0.75 4.44
CA SER A 153 9.51 -2.20 4.23
C SER A 153 9.83 -2.50 2.77
N ALA A 154 11.05 -3.01 2.53
CA ALA A 154 11.55 -3.34 1.19
C ALA A 154 11.28 -4.81 0.81
N PHE A 155 10.18 -5.37 1.29
CA PHE A 155 9.64 -6.66 0.84
C PHE A 155 8.13 -6.71 1.10
N ARG A 156 7.45 -7.67 0.50
CA ARG A 156 6.01 -7.87 0.64
C ARG A 156 5.69 -9.35 0.80
N ASP A 157 4.73 -9.68 1.64
CA ASP A 157 4.31 -11.05 1.93
C ASP A 157 2.79 -11.25 1.86
N MET A 158 2.04 -10.21 1.53
CA MET A 158 0.60 -10.33 1.27
C MET A 158 0.34 -11.26 0.07
N PRO A 159 -0.78 -11.99 0.06
CA PRO A 159 -1.10 -12.89 -1.05
C PRO A 159 -1.06 -12.16 -2.41
N LEU A 160 -0.36 -12.73 -3.39
CA LEU A 160 -0.19 -12.20 -4.75
C LEU A 160 0.56 -10.84 -4.83
N ALA A 161 1.11 -10.35 -3.74
CA ALA A 161 1.92 -9.14 -3.76
C ALA A 161 3.14 -9.25 -4.67
N GLY A 162 3.55 -8.12 -5.23
CA GLY A 162 4.75 -8.00 -6.05
C GLY A 162 6.03 -8.26 -5.24
N ASP A 163 7.07 -8.74 -5.90
CA ASP A 163 8.38 -8.96 -5.31
C ASP A 163 9.25 -7.70 -5.47
N PHE A 164 9.56 -7.03 -4.37
CA PHE A 164 10.35 -5.80 -4.43
C PHE A 164 11.79 -6.04 -4.88
N ASP A 165 12.39 -7.22 -4.60
CA ASP A 165 13.71 -7.57 -5.13
C ASP A 165 13.74 -7.58 -6.67
N PHE A 166 12.60 -7.93 -7.31
CA PHE A 166 12.45 -7.83 -8.76
C PHE A 166 12.14 -6.40 -9.22
N GLU A 167 11.28 -5.68 -8.52
CA GLU A 167 10.84 -4.33 -8.87
C GLU A 167 11.98 -3.31 -8.82
N VAL A 168 12.91 -3.45 -7.88
CA VAL A 168 14.04 -2.52 -7.69
C VAL A 168 15.15 -2.70 -8.75
N LYS A 169 15.16 -3.82 -9.49
CA LYS A 169 16.19 -4.09 -10.51
C LYS A 169 16.29 -2.95 -11.52
N GLY A 170 17.49 -2.37 -11.64
CA GLY A 170 17.79 -1.22 -12.50
C GLY A 170 17.43 0.14 -11.90
N GLN A 171 16.97 0.18 -10.66
CA GLN A 171 16.58 1.39 -9.93
C GLN A 171 17.31 1.53 -8.57
N GLU A 172 18.34 0.71 -8.37
CA GLU A 172 19.06 0.58 -7.10
C GLU A 172 19.73 1.91 -6.68
N VAL A 173 20.25 2.66 -7.67
CA VAL A 173 20.88 3.96 -7.44
C VAL A 173 19.84 4.97 -6.93
N ASP A 174 18.67 5.01 -7.56
CA ASP A 174 17.60 5.90 -7.12
C ASP A 174 17.09 5.52 -5.74
N PHE A 175 16.94 4.22 -5.46
CA PHE A 175 16.54 3.74 -4.14
C PHE A 175 17.56 4.17 -3.06
N GLN A 176 18.86 3.97 -3.29
CA GLN A 176 19.92 4.39 -2.36
C GLN A 176 19.90 5.91 -2.16
N THR A 177 19.78 6.69 -3.24
CA THR A 177 19.71 8.17 -3.14
C THR A 177 18.50 8.61 -2.31
N GLY A 178 17.34 7.97 -2.49
CA GLY A 178 16.14 8.23 -1.70
C GLY A 178 16.32 7.89 -0.21
N ILE A 179 16.95 6.77 0.11
CA ILE A 179 17.31 6.40 1.49
C ILE A 179 18.24 7.44 2.11
N THR A 180 19.30 7.84 1.41
CA THR A 180 20.23 8.87 1.88
C THR A 180 19.52 10.21 2.10
N ALA A 181 18.58 10.60 1.23
CA ALA A 181 17.77 11.80 1.43
C ALA A 181 16.91 11.73 2.70
N LEU A 182 16.21 10.63 2.91
CA LEU A 182 15.37 10.43 4.09
C LEU A 182 16.21 10.41 5.38
N SER A 183 17.43 9.89 5.34
CA SER A 183 18.35 9.86 6.50
C SER A 183 18.78 11.25 6.98
N LYS A 184 18.69 12.28 6.11
CA LYS A 184 18.93 13.67 6.52
C LYS A 184 17.80 14.22 7.42
N ILE A 185 16.61 13.60 7.38
CA ILE A 185 15.45 14.02 8.18
C ILE A 185 15.44 13.28 9.53
N ALA A 186 15.57 11.96 9.53
CA ALA A 186 15.61 11.13 10.74
C ALA A 186 16.29 9.79 10.45
N GLN A 187 16.56 8.98 11.49
CA GLN A 187 17.11 7.64 11.34
C GLN A 187 16.17 6.78 10.46
N VAL A 188 16.74 6.16 9.43
CA VAL A 188 16.00 5.28 8.52
C VAL A 188 16.24 3.81 8.90
N ASN A 189 15.14 3.06 9.04
CA ASN A 189 15.13 1.62 9.25
C ASN A 189 14.52 0.94 8.02
N VAL A 190 15.26 0.02 7.41
CA VAL A 190 14.83 -0.71 6.22
C VAL A 190 14.66 -2.18 6.56
N GLY A 191 13.44 -2.68 6.43
CA GLY A 191 13.14 -4.10 6.54
C GLY A 191 13.29 -4.81 5.20
N ILE A 192 14.03 -5.91 5.17
CA ILE A 192 14.18 -6.77 3.98
C ILE A 192 13.76 -8.21 4.32
N SER A 193 13.41 -8.99 3.31
CA SER A 193 13.22 -10.43 3.51
C SER A 193 14.55 -11.10 3.89
N SER A 194 14.53 -12.02 4.85
CA SER A 194 15.70 -12.87 5.17
C SER A 194 16.19 -13.69 3.96
N LYS A 195 15.29 -13.93 2.98
CA LYS A 195 15.57 -14.66 1.75
C LYS A 195 16.09 -13.79 0.63
N SER A 196 16.03 -12.46 0.76
CA SER A 196 16.53 -11.54 -0.27
C SER A 196 18.01 -11.78 -0.55
N GLN A 197 18.35 -11.91 -1.83
CA GLN A 197 19.73 -12.01 -2.33
C GLN A 197 20.20 -10.69 -2.98
N ASN A 198 19.38 -9.64 -2.92
CA ASN A 198 19.72 -8.35 -3.49
C ASN A 198 20.82 -7.69 -2.65
N GLU A 199 22.04 -7.63 -3.18
CA GLU A 199 23.19 -7.07 -2.47
C GLU A 199 23.03 -5.59 -2.16
N THR A 200 22.37 -4.83 -3.01
CA THR A 200 22.10 -3.40 -2.76
C THR A 200 21.21 -3.23 -1.55
N LEU A 201 20.11 -3.96 -1.46
CA LEU A 201 19.20 -3.89 -0.31
C LEU A 201 19.87 -4.34 0.99
N ARG A 202 20.78 -5.33 0.91
CA ARG A 202 21.54 -5.84 2.06
C ARG A 202 22.63 -4.90 2.54
N ASN A 203 23.16 -4.05 1.67
CA ASN A 203 24.31 -3.18 1.93
C ASN A 203 23.97 -1.69 1.82
N LEU A 204 22.71 -1.30 2.05
CA LEU A 204 22.27 0.10 2.03
C LEU A 204 23.11 0.95 2.98
N LYS A 205 23.52 2.13 2.49
CA LYS A 205 24.16 3.16 3.30
C LYS A 205 23.10 4.07 3.93
N ASP A 206 23.47 4.71 5.01
CA ASP A 206 22.64 5.70 5.73
C ASP A 206 21.31 5.14 6.26
N ALA A 207 21.22 3.81 6.43
CA ALA A 207 20.09 3.13 7.02
C ALA A 207 20.49 1.95 7.89
N THR A 208 19.65 1.62 8.86
CA THR A 208 19.73 0.36 9.61
C THR A 208 18.91 -0.69 8.87
N VAL A 209 19.59 -1.72 8.33
CA VAL A 209 18.92 -2.81 7.62
C VAL A 209 18.65 -3.96 8.59
N THR A 210 17.40 -4.43 8.62
CA THR A 210 16.94 -5.58 9.41
C THR A 210 16.33 -6.62 8.50
N ALA A 211 16.78 -7.86 8.60
CA ALA A 211 16.19 -9.00 7.89
C ALA A 211 15.01 -9.57 8.69
N TRP A 212 13.91 -9.85 8.00
CA TRP A 212 12.69 -10.39 8.61
C TRP A 212 12.40 -11.77 8.06
N GLN A 213 11.98 -12.67 8.96
CA GLN A 213 11.55 -14.02 8.64
C GLN A 213 10.27 -14.34 9.40
N GLY A 214 9.27 -14.83 8.71
CA GLY A 214 8.00 -15.23 9.31
C GLY A 214 6.90 -15.36 8.27
N PRO A 215 5.70 -15.81 8.71
CA PRO A 215 4.50 -15.78 7.87
C PRO A 215 3.95 -14.36 7.72
N CYS A 216 3.11 -14.14 6.72
CA CYS A 216 2.35 -12.90 6.55
C CYS A 216 1.53 -12.58 7.83
N PRO A 217 1.59 -11.35 8.37
CA PRO A 217 2.08 -10.10 7.77
C PRO A 217 3.47 -9.63 8.30
N ALA A 218 4.48 -10.47 8.28
CA ALA A 218 5.83 -10.10 8.72
C ALA A 218 6.42 -8.90 7.95
N ALA A 219 5.96 -8.66 6.71
CA ALA A 219 6.38 -7.55 5.85
C ALA A 219 5.68 -6.22 6.16
N ASN A 220 4.63 -6.19 6.97
CA ASN A 220 3.94 -4.94 7.27
C ASN A 220 4.86 -3.98 8.00
N VAL A 221 4.89 -2.74 7.54
CA VAL A 221 5.73 -1.71 8.17
C VAL A 221 5.30 -1.43 9.61
N GLY A 222 4.02 -1.57 9.96
CA GLY A 222 3.52 -1.47 11.33
C GLY A 222 4.14 -2.52 12.25
N VAL A 223 4.33 -3.76 11.76
CA VAL A 223 5.04 -4.83 12.49
C VAL A 223 6.49 -4.43 12.76
N HIS A 224 7.19 -3.86 11.77
CA HIS A 224 8.57 -3.39 11.94
C HIS A 224 8.65 -2.27 12.98
N VAL A 225 7.73 -1.31 12.92
CA VAL A 225 7.65 -0.20 13.90
C VAL A 225 7.42 -0.74 15.30
N ASN A 226 6.44 -1.62 15.48
CA ASN A 226 6.12 -2.20 16.79
C ASN A 226 7.32 -2.90 17.43
N HIS A 227 8.13 -3.65 16.66
CA HIS A 227 9.29 -4.37 17.18
C HIS A 227 10.51 -3.50 17.44
N LEU A 228 10.74 -2.46 16.61
CA LEU A 228 12.01 -1.71 16.64
C LEU A 228 11.85 -0.33 17.30
N CYS A 229 10.69 0.29 17.19
CA CYS A 229 10.48 1.67 17.65
C CYS A 229 8.99 1.92 17.95
N PRO A 230 8.41 1.26 18.98
CA PRO A 230 6.99 1.41 19.33
C PRO A 230 6.59 2.87 19.47
N VAL A 231 5.33 3.18 19.12
CA VAL A 231 4.82 4.55 19.06
C VAL A 231 3.89 4.81 20.24
N ASN A 232 4.24 5.80 21.06
CA ASN A 232 3.43 6.27 22.17
C ASN A 232 2.65 7.55 21.81
N LYS A 233 1.73 7.94 22.68
CA LYS A 233 1.00 9.21 22.56
C LYS A 233 1.97 10.40 22.46
N GLY A 234 1.79 11.24 21.44
CA GLY A 234 2.64 12.40 21.17
C GLY A 234 3.91 12.10 20.38
N GLU A 235 4.21 10.84 20.08
CA GLU A 235 5.31 10.46 19.19
C GLU A 235 4.84 10.27 17.77
N VAL A 236 5.72 10.48 16.80
CA VAL A 236 5.46 10.26 15.37
C VAL A 236 6.58 9.45 14.76
N VAL A 237 6.22 8.45 13.98
CA VAL A 237 7.11 7.69 13.10
C VAL A 237 6.61 7.84 11.68
N TRP A 238 7.52 8.08 10.74
CA TRP A 238 7.14 8.10 9.33
C TRP A 238 7.33 6.72 8.69
N THR A 239 6.43 6.39 7.79
CA THR A 239 6.53 5.18 6.97
C THR A 239 6.50 5.56 5.50
N VAL A 240 7.36 4.94 4.70
CA VAL A 240 7.49 5.26 3.28
C VAL A 240 7.46 3.96 2.48
N ASP A 241 6.58 3.90 1.46
CA ASP A 241 6.58 2.79 0.50
C ASP A 241 7.93 2.74 -0.24
N PRO A 242 8.54 1.58 -0.44
CA PRO A 242 9.86 1.48 -1.06
C PRO A 242 9.89 2.03 -2.50
N VAL A 243 8.77 2.03 -3.22
CA VAL A 243 8.68 2.65 -4.55
C VAL A 243 8.65 4.18 -4.44
N ALA A 244 8.03 4.74 -3.40
CA ALA A 244 8.09 6.18 -3.15
C ALA A 244 9.51 6.65 -2.82
N VAL A 245 10.33 5.82 -2.17
CA VAL A 245 11.77 6.06 -1.98
C VAL A 245 12.48 6.20 -3.34
N ILE A 246 12.14 5.35 -4.32
CA ILE A 246 12.67 5.43 -5.68
C ILE A 246 12.25 6.77 -6.34
N PHE A 247 11.00 7.21 -6.17
CA PHE A 247 10.54 8.51 -6.71
C PHE A 247 11.35 9.67 -6.12
N ILE A 248 11.64 9.64 -4.83
CA ILE A 248 12.47 10.64 -4.15
C ILE A 248 13.90 10.65 -4.74
N GLY A 249 14.49 9.46 -4.93
CA GLY A 249 15.83 9.36 -5.52
C GLY A 249 15.89 9.86 -6.95
N ARG A 250 14.90 9.51 -7.79
CA ARG A 250 14.82 10.02 -9.17
C ARG A 250 14.72 11.55 -9.20
N LEU A 251 13.88 12.13 -8.34
CA LEU A 251 13.77 13.58 -8.23
C LEU A 251 15.14 14.23 -7.97
N LEU A 252 15.90 13.71 -7.02
CA LEU A 252 17.23 14.22 -6.68
C LEU A 252 18.23 14.04 -7.83
N ASN A 253 18.26 12.85 -8.42
CA ASN A 253 19.23 12.51 -9.47
C ASN A 253 18.94 13.23 -10.80
N THR A 254 17.67 13.43 -11.15
CA THR A 254 17.27 13.96 -12.47
C THR A 254 16.67 15.36 -12.43
N GLY A 255 16.25 15.85 -11.25
CA GLY A 255 15.49 17.10 -11.11
C GLY A 255 14.04 17.00 -11.59
N LYS A 256 13.52 15.81 -11.85
CA LYS A 256 12.19 15.58 -12.42
C LYS A 256 11.36 14.64 -11.55
N VAL A 257 10.06 14.86 -11.49
CA VAL A 257 9.12 13.91 -10.88
C VAL A 257 8.78 12.84 -11.91
N ASP A 258 9.21 11.62 -11.67
CA ASP A 258 8.86 10.44 -12.45
C ASP A 258 8.19 9.42 -11.56
N LEU A 259 6.87 9.31 -11.66
CA LEU A 259 6.01 8.42 -10.87
C LEU A 259 5.85 7.02 -11.51
N ARG A 260 6.82 6.62 -12.33
CA ARG A 260 6.84 5.27 -12.92
C ARG A 260 7.18 4.24 -11.89
N ARG A 261 6.41 3.16 -11.89
CA ARG A 261 6.59 2.01 -11.00
C ARG A 261 6.44 0.71 -11.76
N THR A 262 7.10 -0.34 -11.29
CA THR A 262 6.87 -1.71 -11.73
C THR A 262 5.80 -2.32 -10.86
N ILE A 263 4.73 -2.85 -11.45
CA ILE A 263 3.61 -3.47 -10.73
C ILE A 263 3.43 -4.92 -11.13
N ALA A 264 2.96 -5.76 -10.22
CA ALA A 264 2.58 -7.12 -10.51
C ALA A 264 1.12 -7.16 -11.02
N VAL A 265 0.89 -7.86 -12.12
CA VAL A 265 -0.44 -8.24 -12.60
C VAL A 265 -0.64 -9.70 -12.23
N ALA A 266 -1.52 -9.97 -11.26
CA ALA A 266 -1.60 -11.27 -10.61
C ALA A 266 -3.05 -11.72 -10.39
N GLY A 267 -3.24 -12.99 -10.04
CA GLY A 267 -4.54 -13.57 -9.73
C GLY A 267 -4.93 -14.70 -10.66
N SER A 268 -5.82 -15.55 -10.20
CA SER A 268 -6.23 -16.76 -10.93
C SER A 268 -7.01 -16.47 -12.22
N GLU A 269 -7.54 -15.26 -12.36
CA GLU A 269 -8.28 -14.84 -13.56
C GLU A 269 -7.41 -14.01 -14.52
N VAL A 270 -6.14 -13.81 -14.22
CA VAL A 270 -5.14 -13.29 -15.16
C VAL A 270 -4.68 -14.45 -16.06
N VAL A 271 -4.61 -14.22 -17.37
CA VAL A 271 -4.21 -15.25 -18.35
C VAL A 271 -2.72 -15.54 -18.21
N GLU A 272 -1.89 -14.50 -18.25
CA GLU A 272 -0.44 -14.56 -18.05
C GLU A 272 -0.03 -13.60 -16.93
N PRO A 273 0.11 -14.05 -15.68
CA PRO A 273 0.60 -13.22 -14.59
C PRO A 273 2.05 -12.77 -14.83
N HIS A 274 2.29 -11.45 -14.77
CA HIS A 274 3.59 -10.85 -15.10
C HIS A 274 3.76 -9.49 -14.43
N TYR A 275 4.89 -8.84 -14.62
CA TYR A 275 5.12 -7.44 -14.21
C TYR A 275 5.00 -6.49 -15.39
N VAL A 276 4.58 -5.26 -15.10
CA VAL A 276 4.48 -4.18 -16.08
C VAL A 276 4.98 -2.87 -15.50
N ASP A 277 5.65 -2.05 -16.33
CA ASP A 277 5.97 -0.67 -15.96
C ASP A 277 4.78 0.22 -16.27
N ALA A 278 4.26 0.89 -15.26
CA ALA A 278 3.14 1.82 -15.36
C ALA A 278 3.43 3.11 -14.60
N LEU A 279 2.81 4.21 -15.00
CA LEU A 279 2.76 5.44 -14.20
C LEU A 279 1.61 5.37 -13.20
N VAL A 280 1.76 6.03 -12.06
CA VAL A 280 0.61 6.29 -11.17
C VAL A 280 -0.51 6.91 -12.00
N GLY A 281 -1.73 6.45 -11.78
CA GLY A 281 -2.90 6.94 -12.52
C GLY A 281 -3.10 6.33 -13.91
N THR A 282 -2.32 5.32 -14.31
CA THR A 282 -2.59 4.55 -15.54
C THR A 282 -3.96 3.87 -15.45
N PRO A 283 -4.82 3.88 -16.50
CA PRO A 283 -6.08 3.16 -16.51
C PRO A 283 -5.89 1.66 -16.31
N LEU A 284 -6.67 1.04 -15.43
CA LEU A 284 -6.62 -0.41 -15.20
C LEU A 284 -6.94 -1.20 -16.46
N LYS A 285 -7.80 -0.66 -17.34
CA LYS A 285 -8.08 -1.24 -18.66
C LYS A 285 -6.82 -1.43 -19.51
N ALA A 286 -5.91 -0.46 -19.52
CA ALA A 286 -4.66 -0.56 -20.29
C ALA A 286 -3.69 -1.60 -19.68
N ILE A 287 -3.71 -1.74 -18.35
CA ILE A 287 -2.88 -2.73 -17.64
C ILE A 287 -3.37 -4.16 -17.87
N LEU A 288 -4.69 -4.34 -17.96
CA LEU A 288 -5.36 -5.64 -18.03
C LEU A 288 -5.77 -6.04 -19.44
N GLU A 289 -5.52 -5.22 -20.45
CA GLU A 289 -5.97 -5.43 -21.82
C GLU A 289 -5.55 -6.80 -22.38
N GLY A 290 -6.53 -7.58 -22.83
CA GLY A 290 -6.31 -8.91 -23.40
C GLY A 290 -5.77 -9.97 -22.44
N ASN A 291 -5.61 -9.64 -21.14
CA ASN A 291 -4.98 -10.52 -20.15
C ASN A 291 -5.90 -10.95 -19.00
N VAL A 292 -7.20 -10.79 -19.14
CA VAL A 292 -8.20 -11.24 -18.17
C VAL A 292 -9.06 -12.33 -18.79
N ARG A 293 -9.33 -13.39 -18.04
CA ARG A 293 -10.21 -14.48 -18.46
C ARG A 293 -11.65 -13.98 -18.56
N GLU A 294 -12.42 -14.56 -19.47
CA GLU A 294 -13.85 -14.30 -19.57
C GLU A 294 -14.59 -14.83 -18.33
N GLY A 295 -15.59 -14.07 -17.85
CA GLY A 295 -16.41 -14.43 -16.70
C GLY A 295 -16.63 -13.28 -15.71
N ALA A 296 -17.34 -13.59 -14.62
CA ALA A 296 -17.53 -12.65 -13.53
C ALA A 296 -16.26 -12.58 -12.67
N VAL A 297 -15.51 -11.50 -12.81
CA VAL A 297 -14.24 -11.29 -12.13
C VAL A 297 -14.27 -10.06 -11.23
N ARG A 298 -13.51 -10.13 -10.14
CA ARG A 298 -13.21 -8.99 -9.28
C ARG A 298 -11.83 -8.45 -9.60
N ILE A 299 -11.78 -7.21 -10.04
CA ILE A 299 -10.55 -6.44 -10.21
C ILE A 299 -10.27 -5.75 -8.88
N ILE A 300 -9.04 -5.89 -8.40
CA ILE A 300 -8.58 -5.31 -7.14
C ILE A 300 -7.35 -4.45 -7.43
N ASN A 301 -7.42 -3.19 -7.05
CA ASN A 301 -6.31 -2.24 -7.07
C ASN A 301 -5.52 -2.47 -5.78
N GLY A 302 -4.49 -3.32 -5.84
CA GLY A 302 -3.75 -3.88 -4.72
C GLY A 302 -3.88 -5.41 -4.58
N ASN A 303 -3.51 -5.94 -3.42
CA ASN A 303 -3.62 -7.37 -3.10
C ASN A 303 -5.02 -7.75 -2.59
N PRO A 304 -5.37 -9.04 -2.53
CA PRO A 304 -6.70 -9.48 -2.14
C PRO A 304 -7.13 -9.16 -0.71
N LEU A 305 -6.20 -8.84 0.20
CA LEU A 305 -6.50 -8.58 1.61
C LEU A 305 -6.66 -7.09 1.94
N THR A 306 -5.83 -6.23 1.34
CA THR A 306 -5.80 -4.79 1.66
C THR A 306 -6.18 -3.90 0.49
N GLY A 307 -6.28 -4.47 -0.72
CA GLY A 307 -6.60 -3.73 -1.93
C GLY A 307 -8.07 -3.30 -2.00
N ARG A 308 -8.32 -2.34 -2.88
CA ARG A 308 -9.67 -1.81 -3.13
C ARG A 308 -10.30 -2.48 -4.35
N LYS A 309 -11.56 -2.92 -4.23
CA LYS A 309 -12.35 -3.32 -5.41
C LYS A 309 -12.43 -2.15 -6.39
N ASP A 310 -12.15 -2.43 -7.63
CA ASP A 310 -12.17 -1.44 -8.71
C ASP A 310 -12.83 -2.03 -9.96
N SER A 311 -12.82 -1.29 -11.06
CA SER A 311 -13.32 -1.69 -12.38
C SER A 311 -12.26 -1.43 -13.45
N LEU A 312 -12.54 -1.85 -14.69
CA LEU A 312 -11.68 -1.52 -15.83
C LEU A 312 -11.58 -0.01 -16.09
N ASP A 313 -12.58 0.75 -15.66
CA ASP A 313 -12.60 2.22 -15.78
C ASP A 313 -11.84 2.92 -14.63
N GLY A 314 -11.31 2.17 -13.69
CA GLY A 314 -10.49 2.66 -12.60
C GLY A 314 -9.05 2.98 -13.04
N TYR A 315 -8.29 3.55 -12.11
CA TYR A 315 -6.93 3.99 -12.33
C TYR A 315 -5.97 3.40 -11.30
N LEU A 316 -4.75 3.11 -11.71
CA LEU A 316 -3.69 2.61 -10.83
C LEU A 316 -3.46 3.58 -9.68
N GLY A 317 -3.64 3.11 -8.46
CA GLY A 317 -3.50 3.92 -7.25
C GLY A 317 -2.05 4.35 -6.99
N ALA A 318 -1.91 5.46 -6.27
CA ALA A 318 -0.61 6.07 -5.97
C ALA A 318 0.33 5.14 -5.16
N HIS A 319 -0.22 4.26 -4.32
CA HIS A 319 0.53 3.31 -3.50
C HIS A 319 0.40 1.85 -3.96
N THR A 320 -0.28 1.61 -5.09
CA THR A 320 -0.58 0.26 -5.59
C THR A 320 0.65 -0.39 -6.22
N SER A 321 1.04 -1.55 -5.72
CA SER A 321 2.18 -2.34 -6.22
C SER A 321 1.76 -3.56 -7.04
N GLU A 322 0.50 -3.93 -6.98
CA GLU A 322 -0.09 -5.03 -7.74
C GLU A 322 -1.52 -4.71 -8.16
N VAL A 323 -1.95 -5.28 -9.28
CA VAL A 323 -3.35 -5.34 -9.70
C VAL A 323 -3.74 -6.80 -9.72
N THR A 324 -4.74 -7.16 -8.92
CA THR A 324 -5.15 -8.54 -8.73
C THR A 324 -6.51 -8.81 -9.35
N VAL A 325 -6.64 -9.94 -10.07
CA VAL A 325 -7.92 -10.37 -10.64
C VAL A 325 -8.26 -11.78 -10.16
N ILE A 326 -9.38 -11.90 -9.45
CA ILE A 326 -9.90 -13.15 -8.89
C ILE A 326 -11.35 -13.36 -9.31
N PRO A 327 -11.93 -14.57 -9.17
CA PRO A 327 -13.37 -14.78 -9.42
C PRO A 327 -14.23 -13.92 -8.49
N GLU A 328 -15.29 -13.30 -9.02
CA GLU A 328 -16.30 -12.62 -8.18
C GLU A 328 -17.07 -13.62 -7.32
N GLY A 329 -17.39 -14.79 -7.89
CA GLY A 329 -18.05 -15.89 -7.18
C GLY A 329 -19.58 -15.84 -7.21
N ASP A 330 -20.18 -14.96 -8.00
CA ASP A 330 -21.64 -14.81 -8.10
C ASP A 330 -22.33 -16.06 -8.68
N ASP A 331 -21.62 -16.85 -9.48
CA ASP A 331 -22.15 -18.01 -10.19
C ASP A 331 -22.13 -19.31 -9.36
N ALA A 332 -21.74 -19.26 -8.10
CA ALA A 332 -21.57 -20.47 -7.29
C ALA A 332 -22.84 -20.83 -6.50
N ASP A 333 -23.76 -21.49 -7.14
CA ASP A 333 -24.88 -22.18 -6.47
C ASP A 333 -24.39 -23.47 -5.85
N GLU A 334 -24.25 -23.48 -4.53
CA GLU A 334 -23.82 -24.66 -3.77
C GLU A 334 -25.02 -25.25 -2.97
N MET A 335 -25.73 -26.18 -3.60
CA MET A 335 -26.72 -26.95 -2.86
C MET A 335 -26.02 -27.85 -1.82
N LEU A 336 -26.39 -27.74 -0.54
CA LEU A 336 -25.78 -28.43 0.58
C LEU A 336 -24.26 -28.15 0.77
N GLY A 337 -23.77 -27.00 0.32
CA GLY A 337 -22.35 -26.65 0.37
C GLY A 337 -21.70 -26.72 1.76
N TRP A 338 -22.48 -26.63 2.84
CA TRP A 338 -22.01 -26.74 4.23
C TRP A 338 -21.60 -28.19 4.65
N ILE A 339 -22.02 -29.21 3.90
CA ILE A 339 -21.68 -30.64 4.12
C ILE A 339 -20.52 -31.10 3.22
N MET A 340 -20.18 -30.34 2.17
CA MET A 340 -19.18 -30.73 1.19
C MET A 340 -17.77 -30.74 1.79
N PRO A 341 -16.90 -31.71 1.43
CA PRO A 341 -15.53 -31.81 1.97
C PRO A 341 -14.60 -30.66 1.57
N ARG A 342 -15.00 -29.86 0.58
CA ARG A 342 -14.35 -28.61 0.14
C ARG A 342 -12.84 -28.70 -0.03
N LEU A 343 -12.37 -29.71 -0.74
CA LEU A 343 -10.96 -29.95 -1.01
C LEU A 343 -10.29 -28.79 -1.76
N GLY A 344 -11.06 -27.94 -2.45
CA GLY A 344 -10.60 -26.75 -3.17
C GLY A 344 -10.51 -25.48 -2.34
N HIS A 345 -10.92 -25.49 -1.07
CA HIS A 345 -10.95 -24.30 -0.23
C HIS A 345 -9.75 -24.24 0.71
N PHE A 346 -9.23 -23.04 0.94
CA PHE A 346 -8.21 -22.80 1.95
C PHE A 346 -8.78 -23.05 3.35
N SER A 347 -8.03 -23.71 4.22
CA SER A 347 -8.44 -24.03 5.59
C SER A 347 -7.40 -23.52 6.58
N ALA A 348 -7.69 -22.38 7.23
CA ALA A 348 -6.82 -21.82 8.25
C ALA A 348 -6.76 -22.69 9.53
N ASN A 349 -7.89 -23.27 9.93
CA ASN A 349 -8.06 -24.01 11.18
C ASN A 349 -8.49 -25.48 10.99
N ARG A 350 -8.17 -26.06 9.83
CA ARG A 350 -8.49 -27.44 9.44
C ARG A 350 -10.01 -27.74 9.37
N SER A 351 -10.84 -26.74 9.16
CA SER A 351 -12.29 -26.90 8.98
C SER A 351 -12.66 -27.63 7.69
N TYR A 352 -11.80 -27.61 6.67
CA TYR A 352 -11.96 -28.31 5.40
C TYR A 352 -10.86 -29.36 5.23
N PHE A 353 -11.15 -30.45 4.55
CA PHE A 353 -10.18 -31.53 4.34
C PHE A 353 -9.03 -31.18 3.37
N SER A 354 -9.03 -29.99 2.79
CA SER A 354 -7.95 -29.51 1.94
C SER A 354 -6.56 -29.56 2.59
N TRP A 355 -6.46 -29.41 3.91
CA TRP A 355 -5.20 -29.50 4.65
C TRP A 355 -4.50 -30.87 4.52
N LEU A 356 -5.24 -31.95 4.20
CA LEU A 356 -4.68 -33.28 3.97
C LEU A 356 -3.90 -33.37 2.66
N LEU A 357 -4.11 -32.45 1.71
CA LEU A 357 -3.50 -32.45 0.39
C LEU A 357 -2.15 -31.75 0.33
N GLY A 358 -1.63 -31.27 1.47
CA GLY A 358 -0.35 -30.56 1.55
C GLY A 358 -0.40 -29.12 1.05
N LYS A 359 0.79 -28.55 0.83
CA LYS A 359 0.93 -27.16 0.33
C LYS A 359 0.54 -27.11 -1.15
N ARG A 360 -0.33 -26.17 -1.50
CA ARG A 360 -0.77 -25.90 -2.86
C ARG A 360 -1.32 -24.50 -2.99
N ASP A 361 -1.39 -24.01 -4.24
CA ASP A 361 -2.03 -22.74 -4.52
C ASP A 361 -3.55 -22.93 -4.65
N TYR A 362 -4.30 -21.99 -4.08
CA TYR A 362 -5.75 -22.01 -4.06
C TYR A 362 -6.32 -20.96 -5.04
N LYS A 363 -7.37 -21.36 -5.77
CA LYS A 363 -8.22 -20.43 -6.50
C LYS A 363 -9.39 -20.05 -5.62
N LEU A 364 -9.28 -18.90 -4.92
CA LEU A 364 -10.33 -18.38 -4.06
C LEU A 364 -11.14 -17.32 -4.79
N ASP A 365 -12.43 -17.27 -4.50
CA ASP A 365 -13.35 -16.24 -4.96
C ASP A 365 -13.54 -15.13 -3.90
N ALA A 366 -14.21 -14.04 -4.29
CA ALA A 366 -14.40 -12.87 -3.45
C ALA A 366 -15.58 -12.99 -2.47
N ARG A 367 -16.21 -14.14 -2.36
CA ARG A 367 -17.37 -14.34 -1.45
C ARG A 367 -16.96 -14.41 0.01
N VAL A 368 -17.72 -13.75 0.85
CA VAL A 368 -17.66 -13.97 2.30
C VAL A 368 -18.32 -15.30 2.62
N LYS A 369 -17.53 -16.27 3.11
CA LYS A 369 -18.02 -17.60 3.47
C LYS A 369 -18.46 -17.62 4.94
N GLY A 370 -19.74 -17.49 5.16
CA GLY A 370 -20.39 -17.39 6.46
C GLY A 370 -21.21 -16.10 6.62
N GLY A 371 -21.90 -15.94 7.73
CA GLY A 371 -22.71 -14.77 8.05
C GLY A 371 -21.97 -13.81 9.00
N LYS A 372 -22.20 -12.51 8.85
CA LYS A 372 -21.77 -11.52 9.85
C LYS A 372 -22.43 -11.81 11.19
N ARG A 373 -21.65 -11.77 12.26
CA ARG A 373 -22.08 -12.02 13.64
C ARG A 373 -21.54 -10.94 14.56
N ASN A 374 -22.05 -10.89 15.78
CA ASN A 374 -21.41 -10.12 16.84
C ASN A 374 -20.01 -10.69 17.12
N MET A 375 -19.10 -9.82 17.52
CA MET A 375 -17.73 -10.20 17.81
C MET A 375 -17.66 -11.32 18.86
N ILE A 376 -16.94 -12.37 18.52
CA ILE A 376 -16.63 -13.49 19.42
C ILE A 376 -15.15 -13.40 19.77
N MET A 377 -14.85 -13.41 21.07
CA MET A 377 -13.46 -13.49 21.57
C MET A 377 -12.96 -14.92 21.40
N SER A 378 -12.29 -15.20 20.30
CA SER A 378 -11.90 -16.57 19.90
C SER A 378 -10.41 -16.86 20.10
N GLY A 379 -9.58 -15.81 20.33
CA GLY A 379 -8.11 -15.91 20.36
C GLY A 379 -7.48 -16.15 18.99
N GLU A 380 -8.26 -16.04 17.91
CA GLU A 380 -7.74 -16.26 16.54
C GLU A 380 -6.87 -15.10 16.07
N TYR A 381 -7.15 -13.85 16.49
CA TYR A 381 -6.35 -12.70 16.07
C TYR A 381 -4.92 -12.78 16.64
N ASP A 382 -4.77 -13.23 17.89
CA ASP A 382 -3.46 -13.36 18.53
C ASP A 382 -2.54 -14.37 17.86
N LYS A 383 -3.10 -15.31 17.08
CA LYS A 383 -2.34 -16.29 16.31
C LYS A 383 -1.73 -15.72 15.04
N VAL A 384 -2.32 -14.66 14.51
CA VAL A 384 -1.96 -14.09 13.20
C VAL A 384 -1.48 -12.65 13.26
N LEU A 385 -1.46 -12.04 14.43
CA LEU A 385 -0.99 -10.67 14.64
C LEU A 385 0.39 -10.71 15.33
N PRO A 386 1.50 -10.50 14.57
CA PRO A 386 2.85 -10.56 15.12
C PRO A 386 3.28 -9.25 15.77
N MET A 387 2.41 -8.63 16.55
CA MET A 387 2.63 -7.38 17.28
C MET A 387 2.35 -7.59 18.75
N ASP A 388 3.03 -6.85 19.63
CA ASP A 388 2.82 -6.89 21.09
C ASP A 388 1.67 -5.96 21.49
N ILE A 389 0.47 -6.28 20.99
CA ILE A 389 -0.78 -5.59 21.30
C ILE A 389 -1.90 -6.57 21.61
N TYR A 390 -2.90 -6.13 22.36
CA TYR A 390 -4.10 -6.91 22.66
C TYR A 390 -5.17 -6.75 21.56
N GLY A 391 -4.93 -7.34 20.38
CA GLY A 391 -5.71 -7.09 19.16
C GLY A 391 -7.22 -7.31 19.31
N GLU A 392 -7.69 -8.43 19.90
CA GLU A 392 -9.11 -8.67 20.11
C GLU A 392 -9.74 -7.66 21.07
N TYR A 393 -9.05 -7.32 22.16
CA TYR A 393 -9.53 -6.31 23.11
C TYR A 393 -9.55 -4.91 22.50
N LEU A 394 -8.56 -4.58 21.67
CA LEU A 394 -8.51 -3.31 20.94
C LEU A 394 -9.71 -3.15 20.01
N ILE A 395 -10.01 -4.17 19.20
CA ILE A 395 -11.19 -4.15 18.31
C ILE A 395 -12.47 -3.97 19.12
N LYS A 396 -12.59 -4.66 20.27
CA LYS A 396 -13.75 -4.53 21.15
C LYS A 396 -13.87 -3.12 21.74
N ALA A 397 -12.76 -2.49 22.14
CA ALA A 397 -12.74 -1.11 22.62
C ALA A 397 -13.14 -0.13 21.50
N ILE A 398 -12.71 -0.37 20.25
CA ILE A 398 -13.12 0.43 19.09
C ILE A 398 -14.62 0.33 18.84
N ILE A 399 -15.18 -0.88 18.86
CA ILE A 399 -16.62 -1.11 18.71
C ILE A 399 -17.42 -0.41 19.81
N ALA A 400 -16.91 -0.43 21.04
CA ALA A 400 -17.53 0.24 22.19
C ALA A 400 -17.38 1.77 22.19
N GLY A 401 -16.47 2.32 21.37
CA GLY A 401 -16.16 3.74 21.38
C GLY A 401 -15.38 4.21 22.62
N ASP A 402 -14.71 3.30 23.32
CA ASP A 402 -13.95 3.58 24.56
C ASP A 402 -12.52 3.99 24.18
N ILE A 403 -12.29 5.31 24.05
CA ILE A 403 -11.01 5.87 23.59
C ILE A 403 -9.89 5.60 24.59
N ASP A 404 -10.15 5.72 25.88
CA ASP A 404 -9.13 5.50 26.93
C ASP A 404 -8.60 4.05 26.86
N LYS A 405 -9.51 3.08 26.64
CA LYS A 405 -9.10 1.69 26.44
C LYS A 405 -8.39 1.46 25.12
N GLN A 406 -8.78 2.13 24.04
CA GLN A 406 -8.06 2.04 22.76
C GLN A 406 -6.60 2.48 22.93
N GLU A 407 -6.35 3.59 23.63
CA GLU A 407 -5.01 4.08 23.94
C GLU A 407 -4.21 3.07 24.79
N GLN A 408 -4.83 2.50 25.82
CA GLN A 408 -4.19 1.49 26.68
C GLN A 408 -3.87 0.18 25.97
N LEU A 409 -4.59 -0.15 24.89
CA LEU A 409 -4.50 -1.41 24.18
C LEU A 409 -3.66 -1.34 22.90
N GLY A 410 -3.02 -0.19 22.62
CA GLY A 410 -2.03 -0.06 21.55
C GLY A 410 -2.55 0.52 20.25
N ILE A 411 -3.63 1.34 20.24
CA ILE A 411 -4.16 1.94 19.00
C ILE A 411 -3.15 2.84 18.28
N TYR A 412 -2.17 3.41 18.99
CA TYR A 412 -1.14 4.26 18.38
C TYR A 412 -0.15 3.51 17.50
N GLU A 413 -0.04 2.19 17.68
CA GLU A 413 0.95 1.34 17.03
C GLU A 413 0.42 0.61 15.80
N VAL A 414 -0.87 0.72 15.51
CA VAL A 414 -1.52 -0.07 14.47
C VAL A 414 -1.95 0.75 13.27
N ALA A 415 -1.95 0.08 12.12
CA ALA A 415 -2.59 0.51 10.90
C ALA A 415 -3.69 -0.49 10.49
N PRO A 416 -4.65 -0.09 9.64
CA PRO A 416 -5.70 -1.00 9.19
C PRO A 416 -5.17 -2.30 8.57
N GLU A 417 -4.12 -2.23 7.75
CA GLU A 417 -3.50 -3.36 7.07
C GLU A 417 -2.90 -4.40 8.03
N ASP A 418 -2.56 -4.04 9.26
CA ASP A 418 -2.04 -4.98 10.26
C ASP A 418 -3.11 -5.98 10.69
N PHE A 419 -4.38 -5.62 10.57
CA PHE A 419 -5.52 -6.48 10.85
C PHE A 419 -6.03 -7.28 9.63
N ALA A 420 -5.40 -7.18 8.46
CA ALA A 420 -5.89 -7.82 7.25
C ALA A 420 -5.94 -9.36 7.36
N VAL A 421 -4.91 -9.98 7.93
CA VAL A 421 -4.89 -11.43 8.16
C VAL A 421 -5.86 -11.83 9.29
N ALA A 422 -5.99 -11.01 10.32
CA ALA A 422 -6.98 -11.23 11.39
C ALA A 422 -8.41 -11.15 10.84
N GLU A 423 -8.71 -10.22 9.94
CA GLU A 423 -10.00 -10.11 9.24
C GLU A 423 -10.30 -11.36 8.40
N PHE A 424 -9.29 -11.91 7.72
CA PHE A 424 -9.45 -13.13 6.93
C PHE A 424 -9.84 -14.33 7.79
N VAL A 425 -9.23 -14.50 8.97
CA VAL A 425 -9.52 -15.64 9.87
C VAL A 425 -10.72 -15.40 10.78
N ASP A 426 -11.22 -14.16 10.89
CA ASP A 426 -12.30 -13.82 11.80
C ASP A 426 -13.56 -14.67 11.57
N SER A 427 -13.98 -15.40 12.60
CA SER A 427 -15.19 -16.22 12.56
C SER A 427 -16.48 -15.41 12.57
N SER A 428 -16.44 -14.16 13.06
CA SER A 428 -17.57 -13.24 13.12
C SER A 428 -17.80 -12.47 11.82
N LYS A 429 -16.82 -12.49 10.90
CA LYS A 429 -16.85 -11.80 9.61
C LYS A 429 -17.02 -10.28 9.75
N LEU A 430 -16.31 -9.71 10.71
CA LEU A 430 -16.22 -8.27 10.89
C LEU A 430 -15.23 -7.66 9.88
N GLU A 431 -15.48 -6.44 9.49
CA GLU A 431 -14.58 -5.64 8.66
C GLU A 431 -13.56 -4.95 9.59
N LEU A 432 -12.53 -5.69 10.04
CA LEU A 432 -11.60 -5.22 11.07
C LEU A 432 -10.79 -4.02 10.60
N GLN A 433 -10.33 -4.02 9.35
CA GLN A 433 -9.60 -2.89 8.78
C GLN A 433 -10.45 -1.61 8.79
N SER A 434 -11.72 -1.72 8.45
CA SER A 434 -12.67 -0.59 8.50
C SER A 434 -12.92 -0.12 9.93
N LEU A 435 -13.02 -1.03 10.89
CA LEU A 435 -13.15 -0.70 12.32
C LEU A 435 -11.90 0.02 12.84
N VAL A 436 -10.71 -0.48 12.54
CA VAL A 436 -9.44 0.16 12.92
C VAL A 436 -9.34 1.55 12.31
N ARG A 437 -9.66 1.71 11.01
CA ARG A 437 -9.69 3.03 10.36
C ARG A 437 -10.61 4.01 11.08
N LYS A 438 -11.82 3.56 11.44
CA LYS A 438 -12.78 4.38 12.19
C LYS A 438 -12.25 4.76 13.57
N GLY A 439 -11.61 3.82 14.28
CA GLY A 439 -10.98 4.09 15.59
C GLY A 439 -9.90 5.14 15.48
N LEU A 440 -8.99 4.97 14.53
CA LEU A 440 -7.89 5.91 14.27
C LEU A 440 -8.39 7.31 13.86
N ASP A 441 -9.44 7.39 13.04
CA ASP A 441 -10.03 8.68 12.62
C ASP A 441 -10.73 9.39 13.77
N THR A 442 -11.35 8.62 14.68
CA THR A 442 -11.97 9.18 15.90
C THR A 442 -10.90 9.70 16.84
N LEU A 443 -9.89 8.90 17.13
CA LEU A 443 -8.76 9.27 17.97
C LEU A 443 -8.01 10.51 17.45
N ARG A 444 -7.80 10.57 16.11
CA ARG A 444 -7.16 11.73 15.50
C ARG A 444 -7.96 13.02 15.72
N LYS A 445 -9.28 12.96 15.62
CA LYS A 445 -10.15 14.12 15.85
C LYS A 445 -10.16 14.58 17.31
N GLU A 446 -10.02 13.66 18.26
CA GLU A 446 -9.95 13.98 19.68
C GLU A 446 -8.61 14.60 20.09
N ASN A 447 -7.53 14.28 19.37
CA ASN A 447 -6.17 14.74 19.65
C ASN A 447 -5.76 15.99 18.83
N MET A 448 -6.62 16.46 17.91
CA MET A 448 -6.43 17.70 17.14
C MET A 448 -7.14 18.89 17.77
#